data_d4e40293106b7d4ebff629ddd51b614b
#
_entry.id   d4e40293106b7d4ebff629ddd51b614b
#
_cell.length_a   1.000
_cell.length_b   1.000
_cell.length_c   1.000
_cell.angle_alpha   90.00
_cell.angle_beta   90.00
_cell.angle_gamma   90.00
#
_symmetry.space_group_name_H-M   'P 1'
#
loop_
_entity.id
_entity.type
_entity.pdbx_description
1 polymer ?
#
loop_
_entity_poly.entity_id
_entity_poly.type
_entity_poly.pdbx_seq_one_letter_code
_entity_poly.pdbx_strand_id
1 'polypeptide(L)'
;MRIQRKVLIGIGLTAILLASCTGGAPDLVLGDTEVDLGEVINGEVLTLEIPVQNSGSEELVIEAVTTSCGCTSAEVQPTTIAPGDEGVLHIQYDSGAHGPEANGPVLRQIFIASNDPDQPETEFHILANVISPES
;
A
#
# COMPACT_ATOMS: atom_id res chain seq x y z
N MET A 1 74.49 -35.68 -16.03
CA MET A 1 73.67 -35.29 -14.86
C MET A 1 72.71 -34.24 -15.33
N ARG A 2 71.43 -34.60 -15.60
CA ARG A 2 70.42 -33.73 -16.18
C ARG A 2 69.48 -33.28 -15.03
N ILE A 3 69.50 -32.00 -14.75
CA ILE A 3 68.57 -31.36 -13.74
C ILE A 3 67.26 -31.09 -14.47
N GLN A 4 66.26 -31.85 -14.12
CA GLN A 4 64.85 -31.61 -14.56
C GLN A 4 64.26 -30.49 -13.72
N ARG A 5 64.09 -29.33 -14.33
CA ARG A 5 63.32 -28.24 -13.74
C ARG A 5 61.80 -28.52 -13.92
N LYS A 6 61.16 -28.93 -12.87
CA LYS A 6 59.70 -29.01 -12.85
C LYS A 6 59.12 -27.59 -12.74
N VAL A 7 58.52 -27.14 -13.83
CA VAL A 7 57.70 -25.89 -13.84
C VAL A 7 56.34 -26.26 -13.26
N LEU A 8 56.07 -25.77 -12.05
CA LEU A 8 54.75 -25.82 -11.45
C LEU A 8 53.93 -24.65 -12.00
N ILE A 9 53.03 -24.96 -12.94
CA ILE A 9 52.02 -24.00 -13.42
C ILE A 9 50.94 -23.94 -12.36
N GLY A 10 50.96 -22.90 -11.53
CA GLY A 10 49.89 -22.60 -10.61
C GLY A 10 48.68 -22.10 -11.39
N ILE A 11 47.65 -22.91 -11.49
CA ILE A 11 46.33 -22.46 -12.00
C ILE A 11 45.70 -21.62 -10.90
N GLY A 12 45.81 -20.30 -11.03
CA GLY A 12 45.07 -19.35 -10.21
C GLY A 12 43.57 -19.39 -10.55
N LEU A 13 42.82 -20.06 -9.72
CA LEU A 13 41.36 -20.06 -9.79
C LEU A 13 40.85 -18.66 -9.32
N THR A 14 40.69 -17.75 -10.27
CA THR A 14 40.07 -16.44 -10.02
C THR A 14 38.59 -16.70 -9.80
N ALA A 15 38.16 -16.72 -8.53
CA ALA A 15 36.77 -16.73 -8.16
C ALA A 15 36.18 -15.37 -8.52
N ILE A 16 35.45 -15.30 -9.63
CA ILE A 16 34.61 -14.15 -9.99
C ILE A 16 33.42 -14.18 -9.04
N LEU A 17 33.47 -13.36 -8.00
CA LEU A 17 32.33 -13.02 -7.18
C LEU A 17 31.36 -12.21 -8.07
N LEU A 18 30.37 -12.90 -8.63
CA LEU A 18 29.20 -12.27 -9.21
C LEU A 18 28.44 -11.66 -8.03
N ALA A 19 28.70 -10.38 -7.75
CA ALA A 19 27.82 -9.58 -6.92
C ALA A 19 26.51 -9.44 -7.69
N SER A 20 25.52 -10.31 -7.38
CA SER A 20 24.16 -10.12 -7.84
C SER A 20 23.63 -8.90 -7.10
N CYS A 21 23.60 -7.75 -7.77
CA CYS A 21 22.79 -6.61 -7.36
C CYS A 21 21.32 -7.05 -7.51
N THR A 22 20.75 -7.63 -6.46
CA THR A 22 19.31 -7.70 -6.30
C THR A 22 18.86 -6.27 -6.01
N GLY A 23 18.42 -5.53 -7.07
CA GLY A 23 17.79 -4.23 -6.91
C GLY A 23 16.60 -4.39 -5.97
N GLY A 24 16.55 -3.59 -4.90
CA GLY A 24 15.42 -3.54 -4.00
C GLY A 24 14.19 -2.94 -4.68
N ALA A 25 13.04 -3.07 -4.04
CA ALA A 25 11.80 -2.44 -4.47
C ALA A 25 11.03 -1.94 -3.25
N PRO A 26 10.18 -0.92 -3.41
CA PRO A 26 9.17 -0.59 -2.41
C PRO A 26 8.11 -1.70 -2.36
N ASP A 27 7.47 -1.85 -1.22
CA ASP A 27 6.39 -2.82 -1.00
C ASP A 27 5.33 -2.20 -0.09
N LEU A 28 4.15 -1.92 -0.64
CA LEU A 28 3.04 -1.31 0.07
C LEU A 28 2.22 -2.38 0.80
N VAL A 29 2.14 -2.25 2.12
CA VAL A 29 1.35 -3.14 2.96
C VAL A 29 0.31 -2.33 3.74
N LEU A 30 -0.95 -2.70 3.58
CA LEU A 30 -2.05 -2.29 4.46
C LEU A 30 -2.26 -3.36 5.53
N GLY A 31 -2.43 -2.95 6.78
CA GLY A 31 -2.72 -3.88 7.89
C GLY A 31 -4.04 -4.62 7.66
N ASP A 32 -5.06 -3.87 7.24
CA ASP A 32 -6.34 -4.38 6.79
C ASP A 32 -6.65 -3.79 5.41
N THR A 33 -7.36 -4.54 4.58
CA THR A 33 -7.81 -4.10 3.25
C THR A 33 -9.30 -3.79 3.23
N GLU A 34 -9.99 -4.01 4.34
CA GLU A 34 -11.42 -3.81 4.46
C GLU A 34 -11.79 -3.44 5.90
N VAL A 35 -12.78 -2.57 6.05
CA VAL A 35 -13.43 -2.26 7.32
C VAL A 35 -14.95 -2.34 7.15
N ASP A 36 -15.61 -3.00 8.09
CA ASP A 36 -17.07 -2.98 8.20
C ASP A 36 -17.47 -2.03 9.35
N LEU A 37 -18.12 -0.93 9.00
CA LEU A 37 -18.59 0.08 9.95
C LEU A 37 -19.91 -0.31 10.61
N GLY A 38 -20.55 -1.39 10.15
CA GLY A 38 -21.86 -1.80 10.62
C GLY A 38 -22.95 -0.81 10.23
N GLU A 39 -23.88 -0.52 11.15
CA GLU A 39 -24.94 0.47 10.94
C GLU A 39 -24.40 1.88 11.14
N VAL A 40 -24.65 2.74 10.14
CA VAL A 40 -24.26 4.15 10.11
C VAL A 40 -25.50 4.99 9.87
N ILE A 41 -25.74 5.99 10.72
CA ILE A 41 -26.89 6.88 10.54
C ILE A 41 -26.65 7.77 9.31
N ASN A 42 -27.65 7.84 8.42
CA ASN A 42 -27.59 8.72 7.25
C ASN A 42 -27.37 10.17 7.68
N GLY A 43 -26.36 10.81 7.10
CA GLY A 43 -25.92 12.18 7.45
C GLY A 43 -24.71 12.23 8.38
N GLU A 44 -24.22 11.09 8.86
CA GLU A 44 -22.97 11.06 9.62
C GLU A 44 -21.74 11.17 8.71
N VAL A 45 -20.73 11.88 9.19
CA VAL A 45 -19.40 11.95 8.59
C VAL A 45 -18.44 11.17 9.47
N LEU A 46 -17.85 10.13 8.91
CA LEU A 46 -16.95 9.23 9.60
C LEU A 46 -15.51 9.44 9.10
N THR A 47 -14.56 9.41 10.02
CA THR A 47 -13.13 9.52 9.71
C THR A 47 -12.44 8.23 10.13
N LEU A 48 -11.58 7.70 9.23
CA LEU A 48 -10.77 6.51 9.45
C LEU A 48 -9.30 6.82 9.20
N GLU A 49 -8.44 6.16 9.96
CA GLU A 49 -6.98 6.21 9.80
C GLU A 49 -6.46 4.79 9.68
N ILE A 50 -5.88 4.48 8.53
CA ILE A 50 -5.38 3.13 8.22
C ILE A 50 -3.87 3.21 8.04
N PRO A 51 -3.06 2.44 8.78
CA PRO A 51 -1.62 2.39 8.59
C PRO A 51 -1.24 1.89 7.20
N VAL A 52 -0.29 2.58 6.56
CA VAL A 52 0.31 2.22 5.29
C VAL A 52 1.80 2.01 5.52
N GLN A 53 2.28 0.78 5.42
CA GLN A 53 3.68 0.45 5.65
C GLN A 53 4.43 0.28 4.34
N ASN A 54 5.69 0.69 4.33
CA ASN A 54 6.65 0.28 3.31
C ASN A 54 7.52 -0.85 3.87
N SER A 55 7.19 -2.10 3.54
CA SER A 55 7.96 -3.28 3.95
C SER A 55 9.10 -3.61 3.00
N GLY A 56 9.26 -2.83 1.94
CA GLY A 56 10.32 -2.98 0.95
C GLY A 56 11.65 -2.38 1.37
N SER A 57 12.59 -2.38 0.45
CA SER A 57 13.96 -1.88 0.64
C SER A 57 14.25 -0.55 -0.08
N GLU A 58 13.29 -0.06 -0.86
CA GLU A 58 13.34 1.21 -1.56
C GLU A 58 12.21 2.14 -1.12
N GLU A 59 12.33 3.42 -1.44
CA GLU A 59 11.34 4.43 -1.10
C GLU A 59 10.00 4.16 -1.80
N LEU A 60 8.92 4.11 -1.02
CA LEU A 60 7.55 3.99 -1.52
C LEU A 60 6.99 5.39 -1.81
N VAL A 61 6.59 5.61 -3.05
CA VAL A 61 5.96 6.86 -3.49
C VAL A 61 4.48 6.60 -3.78
N ILE A 62 3.62 7.33 -3.09
CA ILE A 62 2.18 7.34 -3.36
C ILE A 62 1.93 8.34 -4.49
N GLU A 63 1.49 7.84 -5.62
CA GLU A 63 1.30 8.62 -6.85
C GLU A 63 -0.09 9.25 -6.92
N ALA A 64 -1.11 8.52 -6.48
CA ALA A 64 -2.48 8.99 -6.43
C ALA A 64 -3.31 8.21 -5.40
N VAL A 65 -4.33 8.84 -4.86
CA VAL A 65 -5.39 8.19 -4.08
C VAL A 65 -6.71 8.62 -4.68
N THR A 66 -7.53 7.66 -5.10
CA THR A 66 -8.85 7.92 -5.70
C THR A 66 -9.93 7.10 -5.00
N THR A 67 -11.18 7.49 -5.17
CA THR A 67 -12.32 6.86 -4.55
C THR A 67 -13.42 6.54 -5.56
N SER A 68 -14.23 5.52 -5.28
CA SER A 68 -15.31 5.07 -6.15
C SER A 68 -16.52 6.02 -6.20
N CYS A 69 -16.61 6.98 -5.26
CA CYS A 69 -17.69 7.98 -5.24
C CYS A 69 -17.23 9.30 -4.62
N GLY A 70 -17.93 10.39 -4.95
CA GLY A 70 -17.72 11.70 -4.35
C GLY A 70 -18.14 11.83 -2.87
N CYS A 71 -18.73 10.77 -2.29
CA CYS A 71 -19.09 10.67 -0.89
C CYS A 71 -17.92 10.34 0.05
N THR A 72 -16.77 10.01 -0.54
CA THR A 72 -15.56 9.60 0.19
C THR A 72 -14.38 10.39 -0.32
N SER A 73 -13.61 10.96 0.59
CA SER A 73 -12.29 11.53 0.31
C SER A 73 -11.21 10.71 1.01
N ALA A 74 -10.05 10.59 0.38
CA ALA A 74 -8.95 9.83 0.93
C ALA A 74 -7.61 10.41 0.51
N GLU A 75 -6.62 10.36 1.40
CA GLU A 75 -5.24 10.75 1.13
C GLU A 75 -4.27 9.93 1.98
N VAL A 76 -3.06 9.72 1.49
CA VAL A 76 -1.96 9.12 2.27
C VAL A 76 -0.96 10.19 2.63
N GLN A 77 -0.55 10.22 3.90
CA GLN A 77 0.47 11.12 4.40
C GLN A 77 1.50 10.38 5.26
N PRO A 78 2.82 10.60 5.04
CA PRO A 78 3.40 11.34 3.91
C PRO A 78 3.20 10.60 2.57
N THR A 79 3.33 11.31 1.46
CA THR A 79 3.25 10.71 0.11
C THR A 79 4.50 9.91 -0.29
N THR A 80 5.56 10.05 0.49
CA THR A 80 6.82 9.31 0.33
C THR A 80 7.18 8.67 1.65
N ILE A 81 7.28 7.33 1.66
CA ILE A 81 7.51 6.52 2.85
C ILE A 81 8.83 5.78 2.69
N ALA A 82 9.79 6.05 3.58
CA ALA A 82 11.09 5.39 3.58
C ALA A 82 10.97 3.88 3.87
N PRO A 83 11.96 3.05 3.46
CA PRO A 83 11.97 1.63 3.77
C PRO A 83 11.82 1.37 5.27
N GLY A 84 10.87 0.52 5.64
CA GLY A 84 10.58 0.16 7.03
C GLY A 84 9.75 1.18 7.82
N ASP A 85 9.42 2.33 7.21
CA ASP A 85 8.59 3.36 7.82
C ASP A 85 7.11 3.17 7.49
N GLU A 86 6.28 4.00 8.13
CA GLU A 86 4.82 3.96 8.05
C GLU A 86 4.25 5.34 7.73
N GLY A 87 3.24 5.37 6.87
CA GLY A 87 2.36 6.50 6.67
C GLY A 87 0.94 6.17 7.12
N VAL A 88 0.01 7.08 6.88
CA VAL A 88 -1.40 6.93 7.26
C VAL A 88 -2.29 7.27 6.06
N LEU A 89 -3.20 6.36 5.73
CA LEU A 89 -4.33 6.61 4.84
C LEU A 89 -5.46 7.24 5.67
N HIS A 90 -5.69 8.53 5.46
CA HIS A 90 -6.80 9.27 6.05
C HIS A 90 -8.01 9.17 5.12
N ILE A 91 -9.14 8.76 5.65
CA ILE A 91 -10.38 8.62 4.90
C ILE A 91 -11.48 9.39 5.61
N GLN A 92 -12.28 10.11 4.85
CA GLN A 92 -13.52 10.73 5.32
C GLN A 92 -14.68 10.22 4.46
N TYR A 93 -15.66 9.61 5.10
CA TYR A 93 -16.87 9.08 4.47
C TYR A 93 -18.10 9.85 4.97
N ASP A 94 -18.85 10.44 4.03
CA ASP A 94 -20.12 11.14 4.28
C ASP A 94 -21.27 10.22 3.88
N SER A 95 -21.96 9.67 4.88
CA SER A 95 -23.10 8.77 4.66
C SER A 95 -24.33 9.48 4.10
N GLY A 96 -24.43 10.80 4.23
CA GLY A 96 -25.52 11.62 3.76
C GLY A 96 -25.36 12.21 2.36
N ALA A 97 -24.21 12.00 1.71
CA ALA A 97 -23.88 12.65 0.43
C ALA A 97 -24.87 12.33 -0.72
N HIS A 98 -25.60 11.22 -0.63
CA HIS A 98 -26.59 10.79 -1.62
C HIS A 98 -28.05 11.16 -1.25
N GLY A 99 -28.21 11.90 -0.16
CA GLY A 99 -29.52 12.37 0.31
C GLY A 99 -30.15 11.46 1.38
N PRO A 100 -31.23 11.95 2.00
CA PRO A 100 -31.83 11.31 3.18
C PRO A 100 -32.52 9.96 2.90
N GLU A 101 -32.83 9.70 1.63
CA GLU A 101 -33.47 8.44 1.21
C GLU A 101 -32.47 7.35 0.80
N ALA A 102 -31.16 7.67 0.76
CA ALA A 102 -30.12 6.74 0.34
C ALA A 102 -29.68 5.84 1.51
N ASN A 103 -30.53 4.89 1.86
CA ASN A 103 -30.30 3.93 2.94
C ASN A 103 -30.01 2.52 2.38
N GLY A 104 -29.42 1.67 3.19
CA GLY A 104 -29.10 0.29 2.87
C GLY A 104 -27.60 -0.01 2.84
N PRO A 105 -27.22 -1.21 2.40
CA PRO A 105 -25.82 -1.64 2.35
C PRO A 105 -25.06 -0.86 1.31
N VAL A 106 -23.84 -0.45 1.66
CA VAL A 106 -22.91 0.29 0.81
C VAL A 106 -21.53 -0.35 0.82
N LEU A 107 -20.86 -0.28 -0.34
CA LEU A 107 -19.45 -0.56 -0.49
C LEU A 107 -18.79 0.70 -1.06
N ARG A 108 -17.71 1.16 -0.43
CA ARG A 108 -16.88 2.27 -0.94
C ARG A 108 -15.48 1.74 -1.14
N GLN A 109 -14.91 2.05 -2.29
CA GLN A 109 -13.58 1.59 -2.69
C GLN A 109 -12.63 2.80 -2.72
N ILE A 110 -11.46 2.61 -2.17
CA ILE A 110 -10.34 3.53 -2.22
C ILE A 110 -9.22 2.84 -2.98
N PHE A 111 -8.63 3.51 -3.95
CA PHE A 111 -7.54 3.01 -4.80
C PHE A 111 -6.30 3.83 -4.52
N ILE A 112 -5.21 3.18 -4.16
CA ILE A 112 -3.92 3.78 -3.88
C ILE A 112 -2.96 3.36 -5.00
N ALA A 113 -2.59 4.29 -5.87
CA ALA A 113 -1.56 4.07 -6.88
C ALA A 113 -0.19 4.40 -6.29
N SER A 114 0.80 3.54 -6.52
CA SER A 114 2.15 3.70 -6.01
C SER A 114 3.21 3.15 -6.97
N ASN A 115 4.48 3.37 -6.64
CA ASN A 115 5.61 2.80 -7.36
C ASN A 115 5.97 1.37 -6.96
N ASP A 116 5.10 0.70 -6.19
CA ASP A 116 5.25 -0.72 -5.89
C ASP A 116 5.14 -1.54 -7.20
N PRO A 117 6.18 -2.27 -7.63
CA PRO A 117 6.16 -2.98 -8.90
C PRO A 117 5.27 -4.23 -8.89
N ASP A 118 5.00 -4.80 -7.72
CA ASP A 118 4.17 -6.01 -7.58
C ASP A 118 2.70 -5.66 -7.42
N GLN A 119 2.41 -4.51 -6.79
CA GLN A 119 1.06 -3.97 -6.60
C GLN A 119 1.03 -2.48 -6.93
N PRO A 120 1.05 -2.10 -8.23
CA PRO A 120 1.01 -0.68 -8.63
C PRO A 120 -0.28 0.02 -8.23
N GLU A 121 -1.33 -0.72 -7.93
CA GLU A 121 -2.57 -0.24 -7.34
C GLU A 121 -3.01 -1.16 -6.20
N THR A 122 -3.30 -0.59 -5.04
CA THR A 122 -3.81 -1.29 -3.86
C THR A 122 -5.20 -0.76 -3.53
N GLU A 123 -6.14 -1.66 -3.22
CA GLU A 123 -7.51 -1.30 -2.86
C GLU A 123 -7.75 -1.42 -1.36
N PHE A 124 -8.54 -0.48 -0.83
CA PHE A 124 -9.13 -0.55 0.50
C PHE A 124 -10.64 -0.39 0.41
N HIS A 125 -11.38 -1.20 1.18
CA HIS A 125 -12.84 -1.25 1.13
C HIS A 125 -13.47 -0.78 2.45
N ILE A 126 -14.54 -0.02 2.33
CA ILE A 126 -15.42 0.33 3.45
C ILE A 126 -16.79 -0.28 3.17
N LEU A 127 -17.26 -1.10 4.10
CA LEU A 127 -18.64 -1.60 4.12
C LEU A 127 -19.41 -0.89 5.24
N ALA A 128 -20.66 -0.60 4.98
CA ALA A 128 -21.59 -0.05 5.96
C ALA A 128 -23.03 -0.39 5.57
N ASN A 129 -23.92 -0.36 6.54
CA ASN A 129 -25.36 -0.35 6.32
C ASN A 129 -25.93 1.00 6.77
N VAL A 130 -26.21 1.87 5.80
CA VAL A 130 -26.75 3.20 6.10
C VAL A 130 -28.21 3.08 6.48
N ILE A 131 -28.56 3.62 7.64
CA ILE A 131 -29.93 3.62 8.18
C ILE A 131 -30.46 5.05 8.32
N SER A 132 -31.78 5.20 8.23
CA SER A 132 -32.44 6.49 8.49
C SER A 132 -32.25 6.91 9.94
N PRO A 133 -32.05 8.20 10.23
CA PRO A 133 -32.14 8.70 11.59
C PRO A 133 -33.54 8.43 12.15
N GLU A 134 -33.59 7.96 13.37
CA GLU A 134 -34.89 7.79 14.05
C GLU A 134 -35.59 9.16 14.24
N SER A 135 -36.88 9.20 13.94
CA SER A 135 -37.71 10.43 14.04
C SER A 135 -38.11 10.68 15.47
#